data_9c241d513e1ee237d752607e3bdf354e
#
_entry.id   9c241d513e1ee237d752607e3bdf354e
#
_cell.length_a   1.000
_cell.length_b   1.000
_cell.length_c   1.000
_cell.angle_alpha   90.00
_cell.angle_beta   90.00
_cell.angle_gamma   90.00
#
_symmetry.space_group_name_H-M   'P 1'
#
loop_
_entity.id
_entity.type
_entity.pdbx_description
1 polymer ?
#
loop_
_entity_poly.entity_id
_entity_poly.type
_entity_poly.pdbx_seq_one_letter_code
_entity_poly.pdbx_strand_id
1 'polypeptide(L)'
;MTQNHKNSLRGLALALVVAVQVALVPDNAQADSRFQKWIADFYQTAAQSGISKATYQKAFSGVSEPDPTVLEKAAYQPEFTSKIWDYVDSRVNPYTVKIGREMAAKHARTLAAIEQRFGVDKTILLAIWSMESNYGAVLDKDDRLHYVPRALATLAYADPSRAKFAKKQLVAALKILQNGDVPAREMTGSWAGAMGHTQFIPTSYLLYAIDADGNGHRDIWNSIPDALATSANLLMKNGWDTGKTWGYEVVVPAAAAKQAGKTHTLAQWAALGLTRPNGKAFRESATKAVLKMPAGAGGPGFLMTANFFTIKNYNASDSYALAVGLLADQIAGYGGMQQRWPRPNGALDITEKFELQTRLKTLGYYNGEVDGNFGSGSKAAISAVQSRIGMQPDGEPSLPLLNALRR
;
A
#
# COMPACT_ATOMS: atom_id res chain seq x y z
N MET A 1 -10.18 -86.63 -52.48
CA MET A 1 -9.69 -86.15 -53.76
C MET A 1 -8.84 -84.92 -53.49
N THR A 2 -7.63 -85.09 -53.66
CA THR A 2 -6.55 -84.40 -54.41
C THR A 2 -6.32 -82.99 -54.00
N GLN A 3 -5.18 -82.76 -53.30
CA GLN A 3 -3.88 -82.29 -53.85
C GLN A 3 -3.95 -80.73 -54.14
N ASN A 4 -2.98 -79.90 -53.86
CA ASN A 4 -1.56 -79.98 -53.82
C ASN A 4 -0.95 -78.67 -53.32
N HIS A 5 0.15 -78.79 -52.58
CA HIS A 5 1.35 -77.95 -52.48
C HIS A 5 1.45 -76.59 -53.22
N LYS A 6 1.99 -75.53 -52.54
CA LYS A 6 3.36 -75.07 -52.84
C LYS A 6 3.85 -74.02 -51.84
N ASN A 7 5.04 -74.28 -51.40
CA ASN A 7 5.93 -73.41 -50.65
C ASN A 7 6.31 -72.14 -51.43
N SER A 8 6.51 -71.02 -50.73
CA SER A 8 7.57 -70.10 -51.16
C SER A 8 8.01 -69.23 -49.97
N LEU A 9 9.27 -69.37 -49.64
CA LEU A 9 10.05 -68.51 -48.77
C LEU A 9 10.04 -67.05 -49.30
N ARG A 10 9.83 -66.06 -48.43
CA ARG A 10 10.35 -64.73 -48.66
C ARG A 10 10.80 -64.10 -47.39
N GLY A 11 12.00 -63.56 -47.46
CA GLY A 11 12.94 -63.10 -46.46
C GLY A 11 12.42 -62.04 -45.48
N LEU A 12 12.98 -62.15 -44.30
CA LEU A 12 12.95 -61.14 -43.24
C LEU A 12 13.82 -59.94 -43.66
N ALA A 13 13.20 -58.79 -43.89
CA ALA A 13 13.90 -57.52 -43.88
C ALA A 13 13.67 -56.85 -42.49
N LEU A 14 14.68 -56.85 -41.66
CA LEU A 14 14.71 -56.15 -40.37
C LEU A 14 14.87 -54.65 -40.64
N ALA A 15 13.80 -53.89 -40.56
CA ALA A 15 13.88 -52.44 -40.56
C ALA A 15 14.15 -51.96 -39.14
N LEU A 16 15.38 -51.46 -38.90
CA LEU A 16 15.79 -50.82 -37.66
C LEU A 16 15.13 -49.43 -37.62
N VAL A 17 14.02 -49.29 -36.87
CA VAL A 17 13.43 -47.98 -36.53
C VAL A 17 14.24 -47.38 -35.38
N VAL A 18 15.16 -46.49 -35.69
CA VAL A 18 15.79 -45.62 -34.68
C VAL A 18 14.74 -44.60 -34.24
N ALA A 19 14.11 -44.89 -33.10
CA ALA A 19 13.27 -43.88 -32.44
C ALA A 19 14.18 -42.80 -31.82
N VAL A 20 14.29 -41.64 -32.49
CA VAL A 20 14.83 -40.44 -31.89
C VAL A 20 13.85 -39.99 -30.83
N GLN A 21 14.10 -40.31 -29.59
CA GLN A 21 13.41 -39.69 -28.46
C GLN A 21 13.88 -38.21 -28.38
N VAL A 22 13.12 -37.31 -28.97
CA VAL A 22 13.22 -35.89 -28.64
C VAL A 22 12.68 -35.76 -27.23
N ALA A 23 13.58 -35.71 -26.25
CA ALA A 23 13.21 -35.34 -24.89
C ALA A 23 12.62 -33.92 -24.92
N LEU A 24 11.30 -33.81 -24.83
CA LEU A 24 10.60 -32.57 -24.54
C LEU A 24 11.06 -32.14 -23.16
N VAL A 25 12.06 -31.26 -23.08
CA VAL A 25 12.41 -30.56 -21.86
C VAL A 25 11.19 -29.71 -21.51
N PRO A 26 10.58 -29.86 -20.34
CA PRO A 26 9.41 -29.07 -20.01
C PRO A 26 9.76 -27.58 -20.05
N ASP A 27 8.85 -26.77 -20.56
CA ASP A 27 9.01 -25.30 -20.75
C ASP A 27 9.56 -24.59 -19.49
N ASN A 28 9.22 -25.10 -18.30
CA ASN A 28 9.72 -24.60 -17.02
C ASN A 28 11.25 -24.72 -16.87
N ALA A 29 11.85 -25.88 -17.22
CA ALA A 29 13.29 -26.06 -17.11
C ALA A 29 14.08 -25.15 -18.06
N GLN A 30 13.50 -24.79 -19.20
CA GLN A 30 14.12 -23.86 -20.15
C GLN A 30 13.93 -22.39 -19.73
N ALA A 31 12.81 -22.05 -19.06
CA ALA A 31 12.59 -20.74 -18.47
C ALA A 31 13.57 -20.48 -17.31
N ASP A 32 13.79 -21.47 -16.44
CA ASP A 32 14.71 -21.41 -15.30
C ASP A 32 16.15 -21.18 -15.75
N SER A 33 16.60 -21.86 -16.79
CA SER A 33 17.97 -21.69 -17.33
C SER A 33 18.19 -20.28 -17.92
N ARG A 34 17.18 -19.69 -18.54
CA ARG A 34 17.25 -18.33 -19.09
C ARG A 34 17.28 -17.27 -17.99
N PHE A 35 16.49 -17.46 -16.93
CA PHE A 35 16.52 -16.56 -15.79
C PHE A 35 17.84 -16.61 -15.04
N GLN A 36 18.39 -17.80 -14.82
CA GLN A 36 19.72 -17.97 -14.22
C GLN A 36 20.81 -17.31 -15.05
N LYS A 37 20.75 -17.50 -16.39
CA LYS A 37 21.67 -16.79 -17.29
C LYS A 37 21.53 -15.28 -17.17
N TRP A 38 20.29 -14.76 -17.11
CA TRP A 38 20.03 -13.34 -16.92
C TRP A 38 20.62 -12.82 -15.59
N ILE A 39 20.47 -13.56 -14.48
CA ILE A 39 21.10 -13.24 -13.20
C ILE A 39 22.63 -13.20 -13.37
N ALA A 40 23.23 -14.20 -14.01
CA ALA A 40 24.67 -14.22 -14.24
C ALA A 40 25.16 -13.01 -15.05
N ASP A 41 24.46 -12.67 -16.12
CA ASP A 41 24.79 -11.55 -17.00
C ASP A 41 24.59 -10.18 -16.28
N PHE A 42 23.56 -10.07 -15.43
CA PHE A 42 23.27 -8.84 -14.66
C PHE A 42 24.36 -8.50 -13.64
N TYR A 43 25.17 -9.48 -13.23
CA TYR A 43 26.33 -9.22 -12.35
C TYR A 43 27.26 -8.14 -12.93
N GLN A 44 27.43 -8.08 -14.23
CA GLN A 44 28.26 -7.05 -14.85
C GLN A 44 27.75 -5.64 -14.54
N THR A 45 26.44 -5.42 -14.63
CA THR A 45 25.79 -4.15 -14.25
C THR A 45 25.92 -3.85 -12.75
N ALA A 46 25.73 -4.87 -11.91
CA ALA A 46 25.89 -4.74 -10.47
C ALA A 46 27.34 -4.40 -10.08
N ALA A 47 28.33 -5.07 -10.67
CA ALA A 47 29.76 -4.82 -10.43
C ALA A 47 30.17 -3.41 -10.85
N GLN A 48 29.69 -2.91 -11.98
CA GLN A 48 29.91 -1.51 -12.43
C GLN A 48 29.31 -0.50 -11.44
N SER A 49 28.29 -0.92 -10.68
CA SER A 49 27.67 -0.12 -9.61
C SER A 49 28.33 -0.29 -8.24
N GLY A 50 29.46 -1.01 -8.16
CA GLY A 50 30.25 -1.22 -6.94
C GLY A 50 29.78 -2.38 -6.06
N ILE A 51 28.97 -3.32 -6.60
CA ILE A 51 28.55 -4.51 -5.86
C ILE A 51 29.63 -5.59 -5.94
N SER A 52 30.08 -6.06 -4.79
CA SER A 52 31.06 -7.14 -4.70
C SER A 52 30.48 -8.48 -5.18
N LYS A 53 31.34 -9.34 -5.73
CA LYS A 53 30.94 -10.69 -6.14
C LYS A 53 30.35 -11.50 -4.98
N ALA A 54 30.93 -11.36 -3.79
CA ALA A 54 30.44 -12.05 -2.60
C ALA A 54 29.02 -11.62 -2.20
N THR A 55 28.74 -10.32 -2.18
CA THR A 55 27.37 -9.80 -1.94
C THR A 55 26.39 -10.31 -2.97
N TYR A 56 26.78 -10.25 -4.25
CA TYR A 56 25.92 -10.70 -5.35
C TYR A 56 25.58 -12.20 -5.24
N GLN A 57 26.60 -13.04 -5.03
CA GLN A 57 26.41 -14.49 -4.86
C GLN A 57 25.53 -14.80 -3.65
N LYS A 58 25.74 -14.10 -2.52
CA LYS A 58 24.92 -14.27 -1.32
C LYS A 58 23.46 -13.86 -1.58
N ALA A 59 23.23 -12.75 -2.28
CA ALA A 59 21.90 -12.27 -2.60
C ALA A 59 21.10 -13.21 -3.52
N PHE A 60 21.76 -13.89 -4.43
CA PHE A 60 21.13 -14.83 -5.37
C PHE A 60 21.30 -16.30 -5.00
N SER A 61 21.85 -16.59 -3.81
CA SER A 61 21.96 -17.98 -3.33
C SER A 61 20.57 -18.59 -3.18
N GLY A 62 20.33 -19.72 -3.86
CA GLY A 62 19.04 -20.41 -3.87
C GLY A 62 17.95 -19.79 -4.74
N VAL A 63 18.26 -18.71 -5.49
CA VAL A 63 17.34 -18.13 -6.45
C VAL A 63 17.53 -18.78 -7.82
N SER A 64 16.68 -19.74 -8.15
CA SER A 64 16.77 -20.53 -9.40
C SER A 64 15.79 -20.08 -10.48
N GLU A 65 14.64 -19.53 -10.10
CA GLU A 65 13.51 -19.21 -10.98
C GLU A 65 12.89 -17.85 -10.66
N PRO A 66 12.17 -17.21 -11.61
CA PRO A 66 11.36 -16.03 -11.33
C PRO A 66 10.31 -16.31 -10.25
N ASP A 67 9.86 -15.29 -9.57
CA ASP A 67 8.75 -15.40 -8.63
C ASP A 67 7.42 -15.28 -9.40
N PRO A 68 6.62 -16.36 -9.54
CA PRO A 68 5.40 -16.35 -10.34
C PRO A 68 4.34 -15.39 -9.77
N THR A 69 4.26 -15.28 -8.44
CA THR A 69 3.28 -14.42 -7.78
C THR A 69 3.60 -12.93 -7.98
N VAL A 70 4.85 -12.57 -8.18
CA VAL A 70 5.26 -11.22 -8.59
C VAL A 70 4.68 -10.86 -9.95
N LEU A 71 4.74 -11.78 -10.92
CA LEU A 71 4.21 -11.55 -12.26
C LEU A 71 2.69 -11.47 -12.27
N GLU A 72 2.01 -12.31 -11.52
CA GLU A 72 0.55 -12.24 -11.33
C GLU A 72 0.12 -10.89 -10.76
N LYS A 73 0.78 -10.43 -9.69
CA LYS A 73 0.50 -9.13 -9.08
C LYS A 73 0.85 -7.96 -10.00
N ALA A 74 1.90 -8.08 -10.80
CA ALA A 74 2.28 -7.06 -11.78
C ALA A 74 1.27 -6.95 -12.93
N ALA A 75 0.67 -8.06 -13.37
CA ALA A 75 -0.37 -8.09 -14.39
C ALA A 75 -1.71 -7.56 -13.87
N TYR A 76 -2.01 -7.77 -12.58
CA TYR A 76 -3.23 -7.29 -11.94
C TYR A 76 -3.02 -5.87 -11.42
N GLN A 77 -3.37 -4.87 -12.23
CA GLN A 77 -3.54 -3.50 -11.76
C GLN A 77 -5.04 -3.20 -11.76
N PRO A 78 -5.72 -3.29 -10.61
CA PRO A 78 -7.04 -2.70 -10.50
C PRO A 78 -6.88 -1.22 -10.81
N GLU A 79 -7.53 -0.74 -11.86
CA GLU A 79 -7.59 0.68 -12.14
C GLU A 79 -8.06 1.39 -10.86
N PHE A 80 -7.40 2.49 -10.50
CA PHE A 80 -7.72 3.30 -9.32
C PHE A 80 -9.04 4.03 -9.57
N THR A 81 -10.15 3.29 -9.69
CA THR A 81 -11.50 3.79 -9.95
C THR A 81 -12.33 3.97 -8.68
N SER A 82 -11.76 3.65 -7.51
CA SER A 82 -12.48 3.82 -6.24
C SER A 82 -12.79 5.30 -5.97
N LYS A 83 -14.01 5.57 -5.55
CA LYS A 83 -14.42 6.91 -5.14
C LYS A 83 -13.56 7.37 -3.96
N ILE A 84 -13.32 8.67 -3.87
CA ILE A 84 -12.49 9.24 -2.79
C ILE A 84 -12.96 8.83 -1.39
N TRP A 85 -14.26 8.76 -1.18
CA TRP A 85 -14.81 8.38 0.13
C TRP A 85 -14.58 6.89 0.46
N ASP A 86 -14.58 5.99 -0.53
CA ASP A 86 -14.29 4.57 -0.30
C ASP A 86 -12.82 4.38 0.06
N TYR A 87 -11.93 5.14 -0.59
CA TYR A 87 -10.51 5.16 -0.25
C TYR A 87 -10.28 5.70 1.17
N VAL A 88 -10.88 6.86 1.50
CA VAL A 88 -10.74 7.47 2.83
C VAL A 88 -11.33 6.55 3.91
N ASP A 89 -12.53 6.02 3.72
CA ASP A 89 -13.18 5.12 4.68
C ASP A 89 -12.34 3.89 5.00
N SER A 90 -11.73 3.29 3.98
CA SER A 90 -10.91 2.09 4.18
C SER A 90 -9.63 2.36 4.99
N ARG A 91 -9.19 3.62 5.06
CA ARG A 91 -7.93 4.03 5.70
C ARG A 91 -8.13 4.83 6.97
N VAL A 92 -9.20 5.62 7.03
CA VAL A 92 -9.52 6.54 8.13
C VAL A 92 -10.84 6.13 8.74
N ASN A 93 -10.78 5.28 9.74
CA ASN A 93 -11.94 4.68 10.40
C ASN A 93 -11.66 4.48 11.90
N PRO A 94 -12.70 4.17 12.71
CA PRO A 94 -12.53 4.00 14.15
C PRO A 94 -11.47 2.98 14.55
N TYR A 95 -11.29 1.90 13.77
CA TYR A 95 -10.30 0.87 14.03
C TYR A 95 -8.87 1.42 13.84
N THR A 96 -8.57 2.02 12.68
CA THR A 96 -7.23 2.56 12.38
C THR A 96 -6.85 3.70 13.32
N VAL A 97 -7.82 4.54 13.71
CA VAL A 97 -7.62 5.61 14.71
C VAL A 97 -7.31 5.04 16.09
N LYS A 98 -8.05 4.00 16.53
CA LYS A 98 -7.80 3.32 17.80
C LYS A 98 -6.39 2.76 17.86
N ILE A 99 -6.00 1.96 16.85
CA ILE A 99 -4.64 1.40 16.79
C ILE A 99 -3.59 2.51 16.74
N GLY A 100 -3.83 3.58 15.99
CA GLY A 100 -2.91 4.73 15.93
C GLY A 100 -2.67 5.37 17.31
N ARG A 101 -3.72 5.52 18.12
CA ARG A 101 -3.60 6.03 19.49
C ARG A 101 -2.86 5.06 20.41
N GLU A 102 -3.10 3.76 20.26
CA GLU A 102 -2.37 2.73 21.01
C GLU A 102 -0.88 2.75 20.64
N MET A 103 -0.54 2.86 19.35
CA MET A 103 0.84 3.00 18.90
C MET A 103 1.48 4.32 19.34
N ALA A 104 0.73 5.43 19.38
CA ALA A 104 1.19 6.69 19.95
C ALA A 104 1.60 6.56 21.41
N ALA A 105 0.82 5.85 22.22
CA ALA A 105 1.11 5.59 23.61
C ALA A 105 2.30 4.62 23.78
N LYS A 106 2.29 3.51 23.05
CA LYS A 106 3.33 2.47 23.09
C LYS A 106 4.71 3.02 22.73
N HIS A 107 4.79 3.88 21.72
CA HIS A 107 6.07 4.42 21.19
C HIS A 107 6.27 5.90 21.55
N ALA A 108 5.66 6.39 22.62
CA ALA A 108 5.63 7.83 22.97
C ALA A 108 7.02 8.47 23.04
N ARG A 109 8.00 7.80 23.67
CA ARG A 109 9.39 8.32 23.80
C ARG A 109 10.08 8.40 22.44
N THR A 110 10.00 7.35 21.64
CA THR A 110 10.58 7.29 20.29
C THR A 110 9.99 8.37 19.40
N LEU A 111 8.67 8.50 19.38
CA LEU A 111 7.96 9.49 18.59
C LEU A 111 8.31 10.91 18.99
N ALA A 112 8.43 11.21 20.30
CA ALA A 112 8.84 12.53 20.79
C ALA A 112 10.28 12.87 20.38
N ALA A 113 11.21 11.92 20.46
CA ALA A 113 12.58 12.12 20.03
C ALA A 113 12.69 12.38 18.52
N ILE A 114 11.93 11.64 17.71
CA ILE A 114 11.88 11.80 16.24
C ILE A 114 11.27 13.16 15.90
N GLU A 115 10.14 13.53 16.50
CA GLU A 115 9.48 14.82 16.30
C GLU A 115 10.43 15.99 16.66
N GLN A 116 11.13 15.89 17.77
CA GLN A 116 12.12 16.89 18.18
C GLN A 116 13.29 17.00 17.19
N ARG A 117 13.78 15.86 16.68
CA ARG A 117 14.96 15.83 15.77
C ARG A 117 14.63 16.28 14.36
N PHE A 118 13.49 15.90 13.83
CA PHE A 118 13.14 16.11 12.40
C PHE A 118 12.06 17.18 12.19
N GLY A 119 11.42 17.66 13.26
CA GLY A 119 10.35 18.65 13.20
C GLY A 119 9.05 18.15 12.57
N VAL A 120 8.92 16.84 12.30
CA VAL A 120 7.75 16.22 11.69
C VAL A 120 6.79 15.79 12.78
N ASP A 121 5.51 16.17 12.65
CA ASP A 121 4.47 15.79 13.58
C ASP A 121 4.35 14.26 13.70
N LYS A 122 4.41 13.76 14.94
CA LYS A 122 4.36 12.32 15.23
C LYS A 122 3.08 11.66 14.74
N THR A 123 1.96 12.37 14.69
CA THR A 123 0.68 11.79 14.22
C THR A 123 0.69 11.60 12.71
N ILE A 124 1.40 12.42 11.95
CA ILE A 124 1.67 12.19 10.51
C ILE A 124 2.50 10.92 10.31
N LEU A 125 3.54 10.70 11.13
CA LEU A 125 4.35 9.48 11.04
C LEU A 125 3.53 8.22 11.36
N LEU A 126 2.66 8.29 12.36
CA LEU A 126 1.74 7.21 12.70
C LEU A 126 0.73 6.94 11.58
N ALA A 127 0.19 8.00 10.96
CA ALA A 127 -0.72 7.87 9.84
C ALA A 127 -0.04 7.23 8.62
N ILE A 128 1.19 7.62 8.28
CA ILE A 128 1.99 6.98 7.22
C ILE A 128 2.23 5.50 7.57
N TRP A 129 2.64 5.18 8.79
CA TRP A 129 2.85 3.80 9.21
C TRP A 129 1.58 2.94 9.08
N SER A 130 0.43 3.51 9.43
CA SER A 130 -0.87 2.87 9.17
C SER A 130 -1.10 2.60 7.69
N MET A 131 -0.90 3.62 6.85
CA MET A 131 -1.15 3.53 5.42
C MET A 131 -0.27 2.49 4.72
N GLU A 132 1.00 2.38 5.13
CA GLU A 132 1.99 1.55 4.46
C GLU A 132 1.91 0.07 4.86
N SER A 133 1.76 -0.21 6.15
CA SER A 133 1.84 -1.59 6.63
C SER A 133 0.80 -1.96 7.70
N ASN A 134 -0.20 -1.09 7.94
CA ASN A 134 -1.13 -1.26 9.05
C ASN A 134 -0.36 -1.48 10.37
N TYR A 135 0.54 -0.55 10.67
CA TYR A 135 1.42 -0.57 11.86
C TYR A 135 2.29 -1.83 11.94
N GLY A 136 2.71 -2.38 10.81
CA GLY A 136 3.54 -3.58 10.70
C GLY A 136 2.77 -4.88 10.56
N ALA A 137 1.45 -4.91 10.74
CA ALA A 137 0.65 -6.15 10.66
C ALA A 137 0.71 -6.86 9.29
N VAL A 138 1.14 -6.18 8.24
CA VAL A 138 1.38 -6.79 6.91
C VAL A 138 2.68 -7.59 6.88
N LEU A 139 3.64 -7.26 7.75
CA LEU A 139 4.97 -7.90 7.77
C LEU A 139 4.92 -9.31 8.37
N ASP A 140 3.86 -9.65 9.10
CA ASP A 140 3.64 -10.98 9.66
C ASP A 140 2.91 -11.94 8.69
N LYS A 141 2.67 -11.51 7.43
CA LYS A 141 1.92 -12.28 6.44
C LYS A 141 2.82 -12.79 5.34
N ASP A 142 3.26 -14.02 5.47
CA ASP A 142 4.19 -14.68 4.52
C ASP A 142 3.69 -14.68 3.06
N ASP A 143 2.36 -14.76 2.86
CA ASP A 143 1.73 -14.75 1.54
C ASP A 143 1.80 -13.38 0.82
N ARG A 144 2.19 -12.32 1.52
CA ARG A 144 2.30 -10.95 0.99
C ARG A 144 3.72 -10.48 0.80
N LEU A 145 4.68 -11.17 1.41
CA LEU A 145 6.08 -10.79 1.40
C LEU A 145 6.86 -11.60 0.36
N HIS A 146 7.72 -10.89 -0.34
CA HIS A 146 8.64 -11.43 -1.32
C HIS A 146 10.08 -11.15 -0.91
N TYR A 147 11.00 -12.06 -1.22
CA TYR A 147 12.42 -11.73 -1.15
C TYR A 147 12.75 -10.66 -2.19
N VAL A 148 13.09 -9.46 -1.74
CA VAL A 148 13.18 -8.26 -2.58
C VAL A 148 14.13 -8.41 -3.77
N PRO A 149 15.35 -8.99 -3.63
CA PRO A 149 16.22 -9.20 -4.80
C PRO A 149 15.60 -10.13 -5.85
N ARG A 150 14.90 -11.21 -5.45
CA ARG A 150 14.22 -12.12 -6.39
C ARG A 150 13.04 -11.42 -7.07
N ALA A 151 12.22 -10.70 -6.32
CA ALA A 151 11.07 -9.96 -6.86
C ALA A 151 11.49 -8.93 -7.90
N LEU A 152 12.51 -8.12 -7.59
CA LEU A 152 13.04 -7.11 -8.51
C LEU A 152 13.75 -7.73 -9.72
N ALA A 153 14.48 -8.84 -9.54
CA ALA A 153 15.07 -9.59 -10.65
C ALA A 153 13.98 -10.16 -11.58
N THR A 154 12.89 -10.68 -11.01
CA THR A 154 11.73 -11.18 -11.77
C THR A 154 11.12 -10.08 -12.64
N LEU A 155 10.82 -8.92 -12.05
CA LEU A 155 10.29 -7.77 -12.81
C LEU A 155 11.28 -7.29 -13.87
N ALA A 156 12.57 -7.22 -13.54
CA ALA A 156 13.61 -6.76 -14.47
C ALA A 156 13.79 -7.70 -15.66
N TYR A 157 13.55 -9.00 -15.46
CA TYR A 157 13.66 -10.05 -16.46
C TYR A 157 12.40 -10.15 -17.33
N ALA A 158 11.22 -10.20 -16.71
CA ALA A 158 9.98 -10.65 -17.35
C ALA A 158 8.95 -9.53 -17.62
N ASP A 159 9.14 -8.31 -17.09
CA ASP A 159 8.23 -7.18 -17.31
C ASP A 159 8.95 -6.03 -18.06
N PRO A 160 8.86 -5.95 -19.40
CA PRO A 160 9.52 -4.90 -20.16
C PRO A 160 9.13 -3.49 -19.74
N SER A 161 7.89 -3.28 -19.30
CA SER A 161 7.36 -1.97 -18.90
C SER A 161 8.03 -1.46 -17.62
N ARG A 162 8.39 -2.37 -16.70
CA ARG A 162 9.00 -2.08 -15.40
C ARG A 162 10.49 -2.40 -15.34
N ALA A 163 11.07 -3.02 -16.38
CA ALA A 163 12.45 -3.51 -16.38
C ALA A 163 13.48 -2.43 -15.98
N LYS A 164 13.35 -1.22 -16.51
CA LYS A 164 14.26 -0.09 -16.19
C LYS A 164 14.18 0.28 -14.70
N PHE A 165 12.96 0.41 -14.17
CA PHE A 165 12.73 0.69 -12.76
C PHE A 165 13.29 -0.44 -11.89
N ALA A 166 12.92 -1.69 -12.19
CA ALA A 166 13.31 -2.86 -11.41
C ALA A 166 14.84 -3.06 -11.35
N LYS A 167 15.55 -2.89 -12.48
CA LYS A 167 17.02 -2.94 -12.50
C LYS A 167 17.65 -1.89 -11.60
N LYS A 168 17.13 -0.65 -11.60
CA LYS A 168 17.61 0.42 -10.71
C LYS A 168 17.37 0.08 -9.24
N GLN A 169 16.17 -0.44 -8.90
CA GLN A 169 15.86 -0.83 -7.55
C GLN A 169 16.68 -2.05 -7.11
N LEU A 170 16.93 -3.02 -7.98
CA LEU A 170 17.74 -4.20 -7.69
C LEU A 170 19.19 -3.82 -7.33
N VAL A 171 19.82 -2.93 -8.09
CA VAL A 171 21.16 -2.42 -7.75
C VAL A 171 21.14 -1.75 -6.37
N ALA A 172 20.11 -0.96 -6.07
CA ALA A 172 19.98 -0.32 -4.74
C ALA A 172 19.77 -1.35 -3.62
N ALA A 173 18.96 -2.38 -3.84
CA ALA A 173 18.76 -3.48 -2.90
C ALA A 173 20.08 -4.23 -2.59
N LEU A 174 20.87 -4.51 -3.63
CA LEU A 174 22.19 -5.12 -3.46
C LEU A 174 23.16 -4.23 -2.67
N LYS A 175 23.09 -2.89 -2.82
CA LYS A 175 23.86 -1.95 -1.99
C LYS A 175 23.46 -2.00 -0.53
N ILE A 176 22.17 -2.08 -0.22
CA ILE A 176 21.65 -2.22 1.14
C ILE A 176 22.22 -3.50 1.78
N LEU A 177 22.18 -4.62 1.07
CA LEU A 177 22.77 -5.87 1.54
C LEU A 177 24.29 -5.77 1.74
N GLN A 178 24.98 -5.08 0.84
CA GLN A 178 26.43 -4.87 0.95
C GLN A 178 26.83 -4.00 2.15
N ASN A 179 26.00 -3.03 2.50
CA ASN A 179 26.19 -2.19 3.69
C ASN A 179 25.97 -2.97 4.99
N GLY A 180 25.30 -4.13 4.93
CA GLY A 180 24.99 -4.94 6.11
C GLY A 180 23.81 -4.40 6.93
N ASP A 181 22.98 -3.50 6.37
CA ASP A 181 21.83 -2.93 7.07
C ASP A 181 20.76 -3.99 7.44
N VAL A 182 20.67 -5.08 6.66
CA VAL A 182 19.76 -6.20 6.88
C VAL A 182 20.37 -7.50 6.35
N PRO A 183 20.18 -8.65 7.02
CA PRO A 183 20.54 -9.96 6.45
C PRO A 183 19.75 -10.25 5.17
N ALA A 184 20.39 -10.93 4.19
CA ALA A 184 19.73 -11.24 2.92
C ALA A 184 18.37 -11.93 3.11
N ARG A 185 18.29 -12.94 4.00
CA ARG A 185 17.05 -13.67 4.28
C ARG A 185 15.91 -12.82 4.84
N GLU A 186 16.22 -11.65 5.43
CA GLU A 186 15.28 -10.75 6.07
C GLU A 186 14.89 -9.56 5.17
N MET A 187 15.56 -9.40 4.01
CA MET A 187 15.23 -8.37 3.04
C MET A 187 13.94 -8.71 2.29
N THR A 188 12.83 -8.62 3.01
CA THR A 188 11.50 -8.90 2.49
C THR A 188 10.75 -7.60 2.17
N GLY A 189 9.77 -7.69 1.28
CA GLY A 189 8.98 -6.54 0.88
C GLY A 189 7.83 -6.89 -0.06
N SER A 190 7.21 -5.88 -0.65
CA SER A 190 6.15 -6.06 -1.64
C SER A 190 6.69 -6.67 -2.94
N TRP A 191 5.80 -7.14 -3.80
CA TRP A 191 6.13 -7.64 -5.13
C TRP A 191 6.92 -6.64 -6.00
N ALA A 192 6.78 -5.32 -5.74
CA ALA A 192 7.48 -4.24 -6.43
C ALA A 192 8.70 -3.71 -5.67
N GLY A 193 9.09 -4.35 -4.56
CA GLY A 193 10.29 -4.03 -3.79
C GLY A 193 10.13 -2.93 -2.74
N ALA A 194 8.92 -2.59 -2.31
CA ALA A 194 8.72 -1.72 -1.16
C ALA A 194 8.95 -2.50 0.15
N MET A 195 9.73 -1.96 1.09
CA MET A 195 10.36 -2.70 2.18
C MET A 195 9.96 -2.19 3.56
N GLY A 196 9.87 -3.12 4.51
CA GLY A 196 9.76 -2.85 5.93
C GLY A 196 8.46 -2.16 6.37
N HIS A 197 8.46 -1.66 7.59
CA HIS A 197 7.31 -1.02 8.23
C HIS A 197 6.73 0.17 7.46
N THR A 198 7.55 0.91 6.77
CA THR A 198 7.19 2.16 6.09
C THR A 198 7.35 2.09 4.57
N GLN A 199 7.46 0.88 4.02
CA GLN A 199 7.38 0.53 2.59
C GLN A 199 8.29 1.36 1.68
N PHE A 200 9.55 1.58 2.10
CA PHE A 200 10.54 2.26 1.28
C PHE A 200 11.01 1.40 0.12
N ILE A 201 11.00 1.95 -1.10
CA ILE A 201 11.71 1.31 -2.21
C ILE A 201 13.24 1.47 -2.02
N PRO A 202 14.07 0.53 -2.52
CA PRO A 202 15.51 0.51 -2.24
C PRO A 202 16.25 1.82 -2.52
N THR A 203 15.94 2.52 -3.61
CA THR A 203 16.60 3.82 -3.89
C THR A 203 16.22 4.90 -2.88
N SER A 204 14.98 4.96 -2.42
CA SER A 204 14.55 5.90 -1.40
C SER A 204 15.15 5.55 -0.04
N TYR A 205 15.25 4.27 0.27
CA TYR A 205 15.96 3.82 1.48
C TYR A 205 17.41 4.33 1.51
N LEU A 206 18.17 4.16 0.44
CA LEU A 206 19.56 4.65 0.39
C LEU A 206 19.70 6.17 0.59
N LEU A 207 18.66 6.95 0.24
CA LEU A 207 18.65 8.40 0.39
C LEU A 207 18.23 8.86 1.78
N TYR A 208 17.35 8.13 2.44
CA TYR A 208 16.64 8.64 3.62
C TYR A 208 16.80 7.79 4.87
N ALA A 209 17.29 6.54 4.79
CA ALA A 209 17.38 5.64 5.91
C ALA A 209 18.28 6.19 7.04
N ILE A 210 17.77 6.08 8.26
CA ILE A 210 18.38 6.56 9.50
C ILE A 210 18.54 5.39 10.47
N ASP A 211 19.69 5.26 11.08
CA ASP A 211 19.93 4.50 12.29
C ASP A 211 19.52 5.42 13.48
N ALA A 212 18.36 5.18 14.03
CA ALA A 212 17.80 6.02 15.10
C ALA A 212 18.00 5.42 16.48
N ASP A 213 18.17 4.10 16.58
CA ASP A 213 18.46 3.41 17.82
C ASP A 213 19.98 3.30 18.12
N GLY A 214 20.84 3.65 17.14
CA GLY A 214 22.29 3.77 17.31
C GLY A 214 23.02 2.43 17.33
N ASN A 215 22.41 1.37 16.74
CA ASN A 215 22.99 0.02 16.71
C ASN A 215 23.98 -0.22 15.56
N GLY A 216 24.16 0.77 14.66
CA GLY A 216 25.02 0.72 13.49
C GLY A 216 24.34 0.20 12.22
N HIS A 217 23.04 -0.13 12.28
CA HIS A 217 22.24 -0.61 11.17
C HIS A 217 21.03 0.32 10.95
N ARG A 218 20.56 0.43 9.72
CA ARG A 218 19.37 1.22 9.38
C ARG A 218 18.20 0.26 9.10
N ASP A 219 17.74 -0.42 10.14
CA ASP A 219 16.79 -1.54 10.04
C ASP A 219 15.32 -1.07 10.04
N ILE A 220 14.75 -0.88 8.84
CA ILE A 220 13.33 -0.52 8.71
C ILE A 220 12.37 -1.73 8.81
N TRP A 221 12.89 -2.95 8.93
CA TRP A 221 12.10 -4.19 9.04
C TRP A 221 11.82 -4.56 10.50
N ASN A 222 12.82 -4.43 11.38
CA ASN A 222 12.72 -4.87 12.77
C ASN A 222 12.84 -3.72 13.78
N SER A 223 13.40 -2.55 13.38
CA SER A 223 13.53 -1.36 14.23
C SER A 223 12.44 -0.33 13.91
N ILE A 224 11.43 -0.21 14.78
CA ILE A 224 10.41 0.84 14.66
C ILE A 224 11.02 2.25 14.76
N PRO A 225 12.00 2.53 15.65
CA PRO A 225 12.70 3.81 15.65
C PRO A 225 13.29 4.17 14.29
N ASP A 226 14.00 3.24 13.64
CA ASP A 226 14.62 3.47 12.33
C ASP A 226 13.60 3.71 11.23
N ALA A 227 12.55 2.89 11.20
CA ALA A 227 11.47 3.00 10.22
C ALA A 227 10.78 4.36 10.28
N LEU A 228 10.40 4.81 11.50
CA LEU A 228 9.73 6.09 11.69
C LEU A 228 10.67 7.27 11.47
N ALA A 229 11.94 7.19 11.93
CA ALA A 229 12.94 8.23 11.69
C ALA A 229 13.28 8.36 10.20
N THR A 230 13.31 7.25 9.46
CA THR A 230 13.50 7.24 8.00
C THR A 230 12.36 7.99 7.30
N SER A 231 11.11 7.76 7.72
CA SER A 231 9.94 8.48 7.20
C SER A 231 10.00 9.98 7.53
N ALA A 232 10.38 10.32 8.76
CA ALA A 232 10.55 11.71 9.19
C ALA A 232 11.64 12.42 8.39
N ASN A 233 12.78 11.75 8.16
CA ASN A 233 13.89 12.29 7.38
C ASN A 233 13.49 12.54 5.91
N LEU A 234 12.68 11.65 5.29
CA LEU A 234 12.13 11.89 3.96
C LEU A 234 11.31 13.18 3.96
N LEU A 235 10.35 13.33 4.87
CA LEU A 235 9.48 14.50 4.91
C LEU A 235 10.27 15.78 5.19
N MET A 236 11.18 15.77 6.15
CA MET A 236 12.03 16.91 6.48
C MET A 236 12.87 17.35 5.26
N LYS A 237 13.55 16.40 4.59
CA LYS A 237 14.38 16.70 3.41
C LYS A 237 13.58 17.16 2.19
N ASN A 238 12.28 16.87 2.15
CA ASN A 238 11.38 17.30 1.09
C ASN A 238 10.53 18.51 1.46
N GLY A 239 10.94 19.29 2.47
CA GLY A 239 10.36 20.59 2.79
C GLY A 239 9.18 20.55 3.76
N TRP A 240 9.19 19.61 4.73
CA TRP A 240 8.23 19.66 5.82
C TRP A 240 8.37 20.97 6.61
N ASP A 241 7.28 21.71 6.72
CA ASP A 241 7.21 22.97 7.44
C ASP A 241 6.71 22.69 8.87
N THR A 242 7.67 22.71 9.82
CA THR A 242 7.44 22.36 11.22
C THR A 242 6.39 23.26 11.88
N GLY A 243 5.45 22.64 12.58
CA GLY A 243 4.37 23.35 13.29
C GLY A 243 3.23 23.83 12.39
N LYS A 244 3.30 23.58 11.07
CA LYS A 244 2.24 23.91 10.13
C LYS A 244 1.34 22.71 9.86
N THR A 245 0.04 22.98 9.67
CA THR A 245 -0.91 21.93 9.29
C THR A 245 -0.72 21.48 7.84
N TRP A 246 -1.18 20.28 7.52
CA TRP A 246 -1.28 19.78 6.15
C TRP A 246 -2.45 20.44 5.37
N GLY A 247 -3.50 20.91 6.07
CA GLY A 247 -4.65 21.52 5.42
C GLY A 247 -5.83 21.78 6.35
N TYR A 248 -6.93 22.19 5.76
CA TYR A 248 -8.20 22.46 6.43
C TYR A 248 -9.37 21.94 5.61
N GLU A 249 -10.31 21.23 6.24
CA GLU A 249 -11.64 21.05 5.68
C GLU A 249 -12.37 22.39 5.63
N VAL A 250 -13.04 22.69 4.50
CA VAL A 250 -13.70 23.97 4.30
C VAL A 250 -15.08 23.82 3.63
N VAL A 251 -16.00 24.68 4.04
CA VAL A 251 -17.24 24.92 3.31
C VAL A 251 -16.92 25.86 2.15
N VAL A 252 -17.27 25.46 0.93
CA VAL A 252 -16.93 26.18 -0.29
C VAL A 252 -18.18 26.79 -0.89
N PRO A 253 -18.34 28.16 -0.92
CA PRO A 253 -19.41 28.80 -1.65
C PRO A 253 -19.35 28.48 -3.15
N ALA A 254 -20.51 28.40 -3.81
CA ALA A 254 -20.57 28.03 -5.24
C ALA A 254 -19.72 28.98 -6.13
N ALA A 255 -19.65 30.27 -5.80
CA ALA A 255 -18.81 31.23 -6.52
C ALA A 255 -17.31 30.92 -6.39
N ALA A 256 -16.86 30.44 -5.20
CA ALA A 256 -15.48 30.12 -4.92
C ALA A 256 -15.09 28.75 -5.47
N ALA A 257 -16.03 27.84 -5.70
CA ALA A 257 -15.77 26.51 -6.29
C ALA A 257 -15.06 26.60 -7.66
N LYS A 258 -15.29 27.65 -8.42
CA LYS A 258 -14.61 27.95 -9.70
C LYS A 258 -13.12 28.22 -9.53
N GLN A 259 -12.65 28.44 -8.31
CA GLN A 259 -11.24 28.66 -7.98
C GLN A 259 -10.52 27.34 -7.58
N ALA A 260 -11.19 26.18 -7.69
CA ALA A 260 -10.56 24.89 -7.42
C ALA A 260 -9.27 24.71 -8.24
N GLY A 261 -8.22 24.22 -7.59
CA GLY A 261 -6.87 24.09 -8.15
C GLY A 261 -6.01 25.35 -8.06
N LYS A 262 -6.57 26.52 -7.72
CA LYS A 262 -5.79 27.75 -7.57
C LYS A 262 -5.18 27.88 -6.17
N THR A 263 -4.10 28.63 -6.09
CA THR A 263 -3.38 28.94 -4.85
C THR A 263 -3.66 30.36 -4.41
N HIS A 264 -4.16 30.54 -3.18
CA HIS A 264 -4.31 31.82 -2.52
C HIS A 264 -3.83 31.72 -1.07
N THR A 265 -3.65 32.86 -0.40
CA THR A 265 -3.44 32.85 1.05
C THR A 265 -4.74 32.47 1.77
N LEU A 266 -4.62 32.01 3.00
CA LEU A 266 -5.80 31.69 3.83
C LEU A 266 -6.69 32.92 4.06
N ALA A 267 -6.10 34.14 4.17
CA ALA A 267 -6.86 35.38 4.21
C ALA A 267 -7.68 35.62 2.92
N GLN A 268 -7.06 35.40 1.74
CA GLN A 268 -7.75 35.53 0.47
C GLN A 268 -8.86 34.50 0.30
N TRP A 269 -8.63 33.25 0.74
CA TRP A 269 -9.66 32.23 0.75
C TRP A 269 -10.84 32.59 1.66
N ALA A 270 -10.56 33.16 2.86
CA ALA A 270 -11.60 33.67 3.76
C ALA A 270 -12.39 34.82 3.12
N ALA A 271 -11.71 35.74 2.43
CA ALA A 271 -12.36 36.85 1.71
C ALA A 271 -13.24 36.36 0.55
N LEU A 272 -12.94 35.20 -0.05
CA LEU A 272 -13.78 34.51 -1.02
C LEU A 272 -14.96 33.75 -0.38
N GLY A 273 -15.14 33.86 0.94
CA GLY A 273 -16.23 33.26 1.70
C GLY A 273 -15.98 31.81 2.14
N LEU A 274 -14.77 31.25 1.99
CA LEU A 274 -14.46 29.92 2.53
C LEU A 274 -14.38 29.98 4.06
N THR A 275 -15.03 29.05 4.72
CA THR A 275 -15.06 28.96 6.18
C THR A 275 -14.71 27.52 6.60
N ARG A 276 -14.19 27.36 7.81
CA ARG A 276 -14.08 26.03 8.41
C ARG A 276 -15.46 25.58 8.88
N PRO A 277 -15.86 24.30 8.73
CA PRO A 277 -17.18 23.82 9.15
C PRO A 277 -17.48 24.03 10.63
N ASN A 278 -16.43 24.05 11.48
CA ASN A 278 -16.55 24.30 12.92
C ASN A 278 -16.57 25.77 13.32
N GLY A 279 -16.64 26.70 12.35
CA GLY A 279 -16.64 28.13 12.57
C GLY A 279 -15.34 28.77 13.05
N LYS A 280 -14.28 27.98 13.26
CA LYS A 280 -12.98 28.51 13.72
C LYS A 280 -12.28 29.27 12.59
N ALA A 281 -11.57 30.34 12.95
CA ALA A 281 -10.72 31.07 12.01
C ALA A 281 -9.56 30.18 11.48
N PHE A 282 -9.06 30.53 10.29
CA PHE A 282 -7.79 30.00 9.81
C PHE A 282 -6.64 30.55 10.65
N ARG A 283 -5.73 29.67 11.04
CA ARG A 283 -4.47 30.12 11.66
C ARG A 283 -3.57 30.63 10.53
N GLU A 284 -2.75 31.66 10.85
CA GLU A 284 -1.71 32.15 9.93
C GLU A 284 -2.24 32.59 8.56
N SER A 285 -2.89 33.71 8.54
CA SER A 285 -3.59 34.27 7.39
C SER A 285 -2.76 34.36 6.09
N ALA A 286 -1.41 34.49 6.19
CA ALA A 286 -0.48 34.58 5.08
C ALA A 286 -0.13 33.21 4.46
N THR A 287 -0.44 32.10 5.13
CA THR A 287 -0.14 30.74 4.62
C THR A 287 -0.87 30.52 3.30
N LYS A 288 -0.12 30.08 2.29
CA LYS A 288 -0.67 29.70 0.97
C LYS A 288 -1.30 28.32 1.03
N ALA A 289 -2.44 28.16 0.38
CA ALA A 289 -3.13 26.88 0.25
C ALA A 289 -3.79 26.74 -1.12
N VAL A 290 -3.90 25.51 -1.59
CA VAL A 290 -4.61 25.15 -2.84
C VAL A 290 -5.98 24.59 -2.48
N LEU A 291 -7.05 25.11 -3.11
CA LEU A 291 -8.39 24.53 -2.96
C LEU A 291 -8.48 23.23 -3.76
N LYS A 292 -8.79 22.14 -3.08
CA LYS A 292 -9.14 20.85 -3.68
C LYS A 292 -10.56 20.46 -3.32
N MET A 293 -11.27 19.88 -4.28
CA MET A 293 -12.64 19.36 -4.13
C MET A 293 -12.67 17.91 -4.65
N PRO A 294 -12.19 16.92 -3.87
CA PRO A 294 -11.95 15.56 -4.36
C PRO A 294 -13.20 14.82 -4.85
N ALA A 295 -14.38 15.23 -4.35
CA ALA A 295 -15.67 14.66 -4.75
C ALA A 295 -16.46 15.62 -5.67
N GLY A 296 -15.83 16.65 -6.20
CA GLY A 296 -16.50 17.70 -6.99
C GLY A 296 -17.32 18.69 -6.16
N ALA A 297 -18.13 19.50 -6.85
CA ALA A 297 -18.86 20.63 -6.24
C ALA A 297 -19.91 20.23 -5.17
N GLY A 298 -20.34 18.98 -5.14
CA GLY A 298 -21.31 18.47 -4.16
C GLY A 298 -20.66 17.87 -2.89
N GLY A 299 -19.35 17.92 -2.78
CA GLY A 299 -18.62 17.32 -1.66
C GLY A 299 -17.81 18.31 -0.84
N PRO A 300 -17.15 17.83 0.21
CA PRO A 300 -16.26 18.64 1.04
C PRO A 300 -15.12 19.27 0.23
N GLY A 301 -14.81 20.53 0.54
CA GLY A 301 -13.60 21.17 0.05
C GLY A 301 -12.47 21.10 1.07
N PHE A 302 -11.24 21.22 0.57
CA PHE A 302 -10.04 21.26 1.40
C PHE A 302 -9.08 22.34 0.91
N LEU A 303 -8.53 23.09 1.84
CA LEU A 303 -7.39 23.98 1.59
C LEU A 303 -6.11 23.23 1.95
N MET A 304 -5.36 22.81 0.94
CA MET A 304 -4.13 22.03 1.09
C MET A 304 -2.93 22.96 1.19
N THR A 305 -2.18 22.88 2.30
CA THR A 305 -0.97 23.68 2.53
C THR A 305 0.29 22.97 2.00
N ALA A 306 1.48 23.57 2.23
CA ALA A 306 2.76 23.01 1.80
C ALA A 306 2.97 21.58 2.30
N ASN A 307 2.63 21.29 3.55
CA ASN A 307 2.82 19.96 4.13
C ASN A 307 2.00 18.84 3.46
N PHE A 308 0.83 19.17 2.89
CA PHE A 308 0.11 18.22 2.06
C PHE A 308 0.93 17.77 0.84
N PHE A 309 1.59 18.71 0.18
CA PHE A 309 2.43 18.42 -0.98
C PHE A 309 3.73 17.73 -0.57
N THR A 310 4.22 17.97 0.65
CA THR A 310 5.35 17.24 1.21
C THR A 310 4.99 15.77 1.47
N ILE A 311 3.80 15.48 1.99
CA ILE A 311 3.30 14.09 2.13
C ILE A 311 3.24 13.40 0.76
N LYS A 312 2.92 14.11 -0.31
CA LYS A 312 2.90 13.55 -1.67
C LYS A 312 4.29 13.10 -2.20
N ASN A 313 5.38 13.50 -1.58
CA ASN A 313 6.69 12.91 -1.90
C ASN A 313 6.84 11.46 -1.39
N TYR A 314 5.98 11.06 -0.45
CA TYR A 314 5.89 9.67 -0.03
C TYR A 314 5.11 8.84 -1.05
N ASN A 315 3.92 9.32 -1.42
CA ASN A 315 3.07 8.75 -2.46
C ASN A 315 2.35 9.88 -3.20
N ALA A 316 2.51 9.95 -4.52
CA ALA A 316 2.05 11.06 -5.36
C ALA A 316 0.52 11.23 -5.42
N SER A 317 -0.27 10.30 -4.85
CA SER A 317 -1.74 10.35 -4.85
C SER A 317 -2.28 11.43 -3.91
N ASP A 318 -3.19 12.27 -4.41
CA ASP A 318 -3.95 13.22 -3.58
C ASP A 318 -4.81 12.50 -2.53
N SER A 319 -5.37 11.34 -2.87
CA SER A 319 -6.18 10.54 -1.95
C SER A 319 -5.35 9.99 -0.79
N TYR A 320 -4.12 9.57 -1.07
CA TYR A 320 -3.18 9.12 -0.05
C TYR A 320 -2.86 10.26 0.92
N ALA A 321 -2.40 11.40 0.42
CA ALA A 321 -2.01 12.53 1.27
C ALA A 321 -3.19 13.06 2.09
N LEU A 322 -4.40 13.08 1.51
CA LEU A 322 -5.63 13.44 2.24
C LEU A 322 -5.93 12.44 3.36
N ALA A 323 -5.85 11.15 3.09
CA ALA A 323 -6.11 10.12 4.11
C ALA A 323 -5.06 10.16 5.23
N VAL A 324 -3.77 10.37 4.92
CA VAL A 324 -2.72 10.59 5.92
C VAL A 324 -3.06 11.77 6.82
N GLY A 325 -3.42 12.92 6.25
CA GLY A 325 -3.77 14.11 7.03
C GLY A 325 -4.99 13.91 7.92
N LEU A 326 -6.07 13.35 7.36
CA LEU A 326 -7.31 13.08 8.11
C LEU A 326 -7.11 12.05 9.23
N LEU A 327 -6.31 11.00 8.99
CA LEU A 327 -5.99 10.00 10.01
C LEU A 327 -5.13 10.61 11.12
N ALA A 328 -4.11 11.41 10.76
CA ALA A 328 -3.26 12.09 11.70
C ALA A 328 -4.06 13.02 12.64
N ASP A 329 -4.98 13.81 12.08
CA ASP A 329 -5.86 14.69 12.84
C ASP A 329 -6.72 13.91 13.85
N GLN A 330 -7.28 12.77 13.45
CA GLN A 330 -8.09 11.95 14.34
C GLN A 330 -7.26 11.23 15.42
N ILE A 331 -6.05 10.78 15.11
CA ILE A 331 -5.10 10.24 16.10
C ILE A 331 -4.77 11.33 17.14
N ALA A 332 -4.53 12.57 16.67
CA ALA A 332 -4.25 13.73 17.53
C ALA A 332 -5.46 14.19 18.38
N GLY A 333 -6.67 13.68 18.11
CA GLY A 333 -7.88 14.05 18.84
C GLY A 333 -8.62 15.28 18.29
N TYR A 334 -8.30 15.75 17.10
CA TYR A 334 -8.97 16.91 16.49
C TYR A 334 -10.36 16.60 15.91
N GLY A 335 -10.79 15.35 15.98
CA GLY A 335 -12.07 14.90 15.45
C GLY A 335 -12.02 14.49 13.97
N GLY A 336 -13.14 13.96 13.48
CA GLY A 336 -13.28 13.58 12.07
C GLY A 336 -13.80 14.73 11.21
N MET A 337 -14.04 14.45 9.95
CA MET A 337 -14.69 15.35 9.01
C MET A 337 -16.07 15.79 9.50
N GLN A 338 -16.41 17.03 9.24
CA GLN A 338 -17.70 17.60 9.62
C GLN A 338 -18.71 17.54 8.47
N GLN A 339 -18.24 17.60 7.23
CA GLN A 339 -19.08 17.52 6.04
C GLN A 339 -19.16 16.08 5.54
N ARG A 340 -20.31 15.70 5.04
CA ARG A 340 -20.51 14.36 4.47
C ARG A 340 -20.05 14.31 3.02
N TRP A 341 -19.50 13.16 2.62
CA TRP A 341 -19.26 12.84 1.22
C TRP A 341 -20.58 12.66 0.47
N PRO A 342 -20.63 13.00 -0.84
CA PRO A 342 -21.84 12.84 -1.67
C PRO A 342 -22.02 11.38 -2.09
N ARG A 343 -22.39 10.54 -1.13
CA ARG A 343 -22.65 9.12 -1.35
C ARG A 343 -24.00 8.89 -2.02
N PRO A 344 -24.20 7.73 -2.71
CA PRO A 344 -25.52 7.33 -3.16
C PRO A 344 -26.55 7.31 -2.01
N ASN A 345 -27.81 7.57 -2.32
CA ASN A 345 -28.89 7.50 -1.35
C ASN A 345 -28.96 6.11 -0.69
N GLY A 346 -29.05 6.09 0.64
CA GLY A 346 -29.09 4.85 1.41
C GLY A 346 -27.74 4.19 1.67
N ALA A 347 -26.64 4.70 1.11
CA ALA A 347 -25.30 4.23 1.44
C ALA A 347 -24.86 4.67 2.84
N LEU A 348 -24.19 3.77 3.55
CA LEU A 348 -23.63 4.03 4.87
C LEU A 348 -22.34 4.84 4.78
N ASP A 349 -22.15 5.78 5.70
CA ASP A 349 -20.81 6.33 5.97
C ASP A 349 -20.00 5.35 6.83
N ILE A 350 -18.72 5.69 7.09
CA ILE A 350 -17.83 4.80 7.81
C ILE A 350 -18.28 4.55 9.25
N THR A 351 -18.80 5.55 9.94
CA THR A 351 -19.32 5.43 11.29
C THR A 351 -20.55 4.51 11.33
N GLU A 352 -21.44 4.69 10.35
CA GLU A 352 -22.62 3.88 10.16
C GLU A 352 -22.30 2.42 9.81
N LYS A 353 -21.23 2.19 9.02
CA LYS A 353 -20.72 0.83 8.75
C LYS A 353 -20.25 0.12 10.02
N PHE A 354 -19.46 0.81 10.85
CA PHE A 354 -19.03 0.28 12.14
C PHE A 354 -20.20 0.04 13.10
N GLU A 355 -21.16 0.97 13.14
CA GLU A 355 -22.38 0.80 13.95
C GLU A 355 -23.16 -0.44 13.52
N LEU A 356 -23.37 -0.62 12.21
CA LEU A 356 -24.10 -1.78 11.69
C LEU A 356 -23.41 -3.09 12.09
N GLN A 357 -22.10 -3.22 11.87
CA GLN A 357 -21.36 -4.42 12.28
C GLN A 357 -21.41 -4.65 13.79
N THR A 358 -21.30 -3.59 14.60
CA THR A 358 -21.41 -3.68 16.06
C THR A 358 -22.77 -4.20 16.46
N ARG A 359 -23.86 -3.68 15.88
CA ARG A 359 -25.23 -4.15 16.16
C ARG A 359 -25.44 -5.60 15.77
N LEU A 360 -24.96 -6.00 14.58
CA LEU A 360 -25.01 -7.41 14.13
C LEU A 360 -24.26 -8.33 15.11
N LYS A 361 -23.13 -7.90 15.64
CA LYS A 361 -22.34 -8.64 16.63
C LYS A 361 -23.08 -8.72 17.97
N THR A 362 -23.62 -7.61 18.46
CA THR A 362 -24.39 -7.56 19.72
C THR A 362 -25.64 -8.44 19.65
N LEU A 363 -26.28 -8.50 18.49
CA LEU A 363 -27.47 -9.35 18.26
C LEU A 363 -27.11 -10.82 18.01
N GLY A 364 -25.84 -11.21 18.01
CA GLY A 364 -25.36 -12.58 17.83
C GLY A 364 -25.36 -13.11 16.40
N TYR A 365 -25.59 -12.26 15.39
CA TYR A 365 -25.55 -12.65 13.98
C TYR A 365 -24.15 -12.63 13.37
N TYR A 366 -23.22 -11.87 13.97
CA TYR A 366 -21.86 -11.69 13.45
C TYR A 366 -20.82 -11.94 14.54
N ASN A 367 -19.83 -12.80 14.24
CA ASN A 367 -18.76 -13.15 15.18
C ASN A 367 -17.38 -12.61 14.78
N GLY A 368 -17.29 -11.96 13.61
CA GLY A 368 -16.03 -11.40 13.11
C GLY A 368 -15.61 -10.10 13.79
N GLU A 369 -14.55 -9.50 13.29
CA GLU A 369 -14.07 -8.19 13.72
C GLU A 369 -14.97 -7.07 13.19
N VAL A 370 -15.12 -6.02 13.99
CA VAL A 370 -15.81 -4.78 13.58
C VAL A 370 -14.78 -3.87 12.94
N ASP A 371 -14.65 -3.98 11.62
CA ASP A 371 -13.61 -3.31 10.82
C ASP A 371 -14.16 -2.37 9.70
N GLY A 372 -15.51 -2.30 9.59
CA GLY A 372 -16.19 -1.51 8.56
C GLY A 372 -16.23 -2.18 7.18
N ASN A 373 -15.68 -3.40 7.04
CA ASN A 373 -15.69 -4.16 5.78
C ASN A 373 -16.75 -5.25 5.81
N PHE A 374 -17.57 -5.31 4.76
CA PHE A 374 -18.64 -6.30 4.66
C PHE A 374 -18.24 -7.44 3.72
N GLY A 375 -17.46 -8.40 4.27
CA GLY A 375 -17.13 -9.66 3.61
C GLY A 375 -18.26 -10.68 3.68
N SER A 376 -18.03 -11.92 3.25
CA SER A 376 -19.03 -13.00 3.21
C SER A 376 -19.72 -13.25 4.56
N GLY A 377 -18.96 -13.23 5.66
CA GLY A 377 -19.51 -13.44 7.01
C GLY A 377 -20.48 -12.33 7.45
N SER A 378 -20.12 -11.07 7.24
CA SER A 378 -21.00 -9.95 7.57
C SER A 378 -22.21 -9.84 6.62
N LYS A 379 -22.04 -10.18 5.33
CA LYS A 379 -23.18 -10.26 4.38
C LYS A 379 -24.16 -11.36 4.75
N ALA A 380 -23.69 -12.53 5.17
CA ALA A 380 -24.54 -13.61 5.69
C ALA A 380 -25.31 -13.16 6.96
N ALA A 381 -24.63 -12.46 7.88
CA ALA A 381 -25.25 -11.90 9.07
C ALA A 381 -26.34 -10.86 8.74
N ILE A 382 -26.08 -9.99 7.75
CA ILE A 382 -27.09 -9.03 7.25
C ILE A 382 -28.29 -9.76 6.70
N SER A 383 -28.11 -10.74 5.80
CA SER A 383 -29.20 -11.50 5.19
C SER A 383 -30.07 -12.20 6.24
N ALA A 384 -29.45 -12.79 7.27
CA ALA A 384 -30.16 -13.44 8.36
C ALA A 384 -31.01 -12.45 9.18
N VAL A 385 -30.48 -11.28 9.50
CA VAL A 385 -31.21 -10.27 10.26
C VAL A 385 -32.32 -9.61 9.43
N GLN A 386 -32.08 -9.38 8.13
CA GLN A 386 -33.08 -8.86 7.20
C GLN A 386 -34.30 -9.79 7.13
N SER A 387 -34.07 -11.12 6.97
CA SER A 387 -35.12 -12.14 6.99
C SER A 387 -35.94 -12.06 8.30
N ARG A 388 -35.28 -11.93 9.45
CA ARG A 388 -35.95 -11.88 10.74
C ARG A 388 -36.87 -10.66 10.93
N ILE A 389 -36.47 -9.51 10.38
CA ILE A 389 -37.22 -8.26 10.53
C ILE A 389 -38.15 -7.97 9.33
N GLY A 390 -38.34 -8.95 8.43
CA GLY A 390 -39.23 -8.86 7.27
C GLY A 390 -38.72 -7.96 6.13
N MET A 391 -37.41 -7.72 6.05
CA MET A 391 -36.77 -7.07 4.90
C MET A 391 -36.33 -8.12 3.88
N GLN A 392 -36.15 -7.70 2.62
CA GLN A 392 -35.57 -8.58 1.59
C GLN A 392 -34.13 -8.96 1.99
N PRO A 393 -33.80 -10.28 2.03
CA PRO A 393 -32.49 -10.74 2.49
C PRO A 393 -31.41 -10.68 1.38
N ASP A 394 -31.07 -9.47 0.92
CA ASP A 394 -30.04 -9.22 -0.09
C ASP A 394 -28.60 -9.28 0.45
N GLY A 395 -28.42 -9.24 1.77
CA GLY A 395 -27.10 -9.26 2.41
C GLY A 395 -26.32 -7.96 2.24
N GLU A 396 -26.94 -6.90 1.71
CA GLU A 396 -26.22 -5.65 1.45
C GLU A 396 -26.40 -4.66 2.62
N PRO A 397 -25.30 -4.01 3.06
CA PRO A 397 -25.33 -3.01 4.11
C PRO A 397 -26.04 -1.73 3.62
N SER A 398 -27.02 -1.26 4.39
CA SER A 398 -27.81 -0.09 4.01
C SER A 398 -28.30 0.73 5.19
N LEU A 399 -28.53 2.02 4.96
CA LEU A 399 -29.08 2.91 5.98
C LEU A 399 -30.49 2.52 6.41
N PRO A 400 -31.41 2.06 5.53
CA PRO A 400 -32.69 1.51 5.96
C PRO A 400 -32.55 0.35 6.94
N LEU A 401 -31.64 -0.60 6.68
CA LEU A 401 -31.36 -1.70 7.61
C LEU A 401 -30.84 -1.18 8.94
N LEU A 402 -29.83 -0.31 8.93
CA LEU A 402 -29.28 0.28 10.16
C LEU A 402 -30.36 0.98 10.98
N ASN A 403 -31.22 1.77 10.33
CA ASN A 403 -32.32 2.46 10.99
C ASN A 403 -33.36 1.49 11.59
N ALA A 404 -33.61 0.36 10.95
CA ALA A 404 -34.47 -0.69 11.51
C ALA A 404 -33.85 -1.31 12.77
N LEU A 405 -32.51 -1.47 12.80
CA LEU A 405 -31.81 -2.02 13.97
C LEU A 405 -31.55 -1.00 15.10
N ARG A 406 -31.73 0.29 14.85
CA ARG A 406 -31.65 1.35 15.88
C ARG A 406 -32.92 1.43 16.76
N ARG A 407 -34.04 0.91 16.27
CA ARG A 407 -35.34 0.85 16.97
C ARG A 407 -35.41 -0.31 17.96
#